data_3fc609f596d7e28063ac0252c009452e
#
_entry.id   3fc609f596d7e28063ac0252c009452e
#
_cell.length_a   1.000
_cell.length_b   1.000
_cell.length_c   1.000
_cell.angle_alpha   90.00
_cell.angle_beta   90.00
_cell.angle_gamma   90.00
#
_symmetry.space_group_name_H-M   'P 1'
#
loop_
_entity.id
_entity.type
_entity.pdbx_description
1 polymer ?
#
loop_
_entity_poly.entity_id
_entity_poly.type
_entity_poly.pdbx_seq_one_letter_code
_entity_poly.pdbx_strand_id
1 'polypeptide(L)'
;SSAASDVYKRQAPAVQTFNVDVTYYINRSDMAQADTIQNEVTEAVNAYVLWQRSDIGKDINPSELEHRIRAAGAKRAVIRSPAFTVVSTTEAAQPGTVNLVYGGLEDD
;
A
#
# COMPACT_ATOMS: atom_id res chain seq x y z
N SER A 1 8.66 -19.48 34.37
CA SER A 1 8.24 -20.75 33.82
C SER A 1 7.80 -20.61 32.37
N SER A 2 7.70 -21.70 31.67
CA SER A 2 7.28 -21.70 30.28
C SER A 2 5.86 -21.17 30.11
N ALA A 3 4.98 -21.38 31.09
CA ALA A 3 3.61 -20.88 31.03
C ALA A 3 3.55 -19.35 30.98
N ALA A 4 4.38 -18.67 31.75
CA ALA A 4 4.45 -17.21 31.71
C ALA A 4 5.02 -16.71 30.37
N SER A 5 6.02 -17.39 29.82
CA SER A 5 6.58 -17.06 28.52
C SER A 5 5.55 -17.26 27.41
N ASP A 6 4.75 -18.31 27.50
CA ASP A 6 3.71 -18.59 26.50
C ASP A 6 2.62 -17.53 26.52
N VAL A 7 2.26 -17.00 27.70
CA VAL A 7 1.31 -15.90 27.81
C VAL A 7 1.83 -14.66 27.09
N TYR A 8 3.10 -14.32 27.28
CA TYR A 8 3.70 -13.18 26.57
C TYR A 8 3.66 -13.38 25.06
N LYS A 9 4.03 -14.57 24.58
CA LYS A 9 4.02 -14.87 23.16
C LYS A 9 2.64 -14.73 22.55
N ARG A 10 1.60 -15.11 23.30
CA ARG A 10 0.21 -15.03 22.81
C ARG A 10 -0.34 -13.63 22.81
N GLN A 11 0.31 -12.68 23.49
CA GLN A 11 -0.13 -11.28 23.49
C GLN A 11 0.33 -10.53 22.25
N ALA A 12 1.33 -11.03 21.52
CA ALA A 12 1.73 -10.45 20.25
C ALA A 12 0.65 -10.72 19.20
N PRO A 13 0.21 -9.70 18.44
CA PRO A 13 -0.79 -9.92 17.41
C PRO A 13 -0.25 -10.82 16.31
N ALA A 14 -1.11 -11.64 15.73
CA ALA A 14 -0.79 -12.35 14.50
C ALA A 14 -0.63 -11.33 13.38
N VAL A 15 0.10 -11.70 12.34
CA VAL A 15 0.44 -10.82 11.23
C VAL A 15 -0.20 -11.34 9.95
N GLN A 16 -0.84 -10.43 9.23
CA GLN A 16 -1.29 -10.68 7.87
C GLN A 16 -0.39 -9.89 6.94
N THR A 17 0.47 -10.59 6.19
CA THR A 17 1.41 -9.94 5.27
C THR A 17 0.69 -9.52 4.00
N PHE A 18 1.02 -8.34 3.49
CA PHE A 18 0.56 -7.89 2.18
C PHE A 18 1.74 -7.36 1.36
N ASN A 19 1.68 -7.61 0.06
CA ASN A 19 2.65 -7.06 -0.88
C ASN A 19 2.00 -5.96 -1.68
N VAL A 20 2.80 -5.00 -2.15
CA VAL A 20 2.36 -3.95 -3.05
C VAL A 20 3.04 -4.19 -4.40
N ASP A 21 2.23 -4.30 -5.45
CA ASP A 21 2.71 -4.45 -6.82
C ASP A 21 1.79 -3.65 -7.71
N VAL A 22 2.26 -2.49 -8.15
CA VAL A 22 1.45 -1.54 -8.89
C VAL A 22 2.25 -0.87 -9.99
N THR A 23 1.58 -0.67 -11.12
CA THR A 23 2.06 0.16 -12.22
C THR A 23 1.11 1.33 -12.38
N TYR A 24 1.65 2.54 -12.54
CA TYR A 24 0.82 3.73 -12.72
C TYR A 24 1.25 4.46 -13.97
N TYR A 25 0.35 5.29 -14.47
CA TYR A 25 0.55 6.08 -15.68
C TYR A 25 0.23 7.54 -15.42
N ILE A 26 0.84 8.41 -16.19
CA ILE A 26 0.63 9.86 -16.09
C ILE A 26 0.05 10.35 -17.41
N ASN A 27 -0.93 11.25 -17.35
CA ASN A 27 -1.46 11.88 -18.56
C ASN A 27 -0.36 12.62 -19.30
N ARG A 28 -0.33 12.47 -20.63
CA ARG A 28 0.62 13.20 -21.47
C ARG A 28 0.47 14.71 -21.30
N SER A 29 -0.72 15.18 -21.01
CA SER A 29 -0.95 16.60 -20.73
C SER A 29 -0.22 17.11 -19.49
N ASP A 30 0.19 16.21 -18.60
CA ASP A 30 0.92 16.52 -17.38
C ASP A 30 2.44 16.26 -17.53
N MET A 31 2.92 16.08 -18.76
CA MET A 31 4.30 15.70 -19.03
C MET A 31 5.32 16.65 -18.36
N ALA A 32 5.03 17.93 -18.31
CA ALA A 32 5.94 18.91 -17.71
C ALA A 32 6.14 18.68 -16.20
N GLN A 33 5.17 18.05 -15.54
CA GLN A 33 5.21 17.75 -14.11
C GLN A 33 5.49 16.27 -13.84
N ALA A 34 5.83 15.48 -14.86
CA ALA A 34 5.95 14.02 -14.71
C ALA A 34 6.95 13.61 -13.63
N ASP A 35 8.09 14.26 -13.55
CA ASP A 35 9.09 13.92 -12.52
C ASP A 35 8.57 14.23 -11.12
N THR A 36 7.92 15.36 -10.95
CA THR A 36 7.31 15.75 -9.67
C THR A 36 6.22 14.76 -9.27
N ILE A 37 5.35 14.38 -10.21
CA ILE A 37 4.28 13.42 -9.96
C ILE A 37 4.86 12.06 -9.57
N GLN A 38 5.92 11.60 -10.23
CA GLN A 38 6.56 10.34 -9.87
C GLN A 38 7.07 10.36 -8.43
N ASN A 39 7.69 11.45 -8.01
CA ASN A 39 8.16 11.59 -6.63
C ASN A 39 6.99 11.58 -5.65
N GLU A 40 5.91 12.28 -5.96
CA GLU A 40 4.71 12.33 -5.12
C GLU A 40 4.01 10.99 -5.05
N VAL A 41 3.98 10.23 -6.15
CA VAL A 41 3.41 8.87 -6.15
C VAL A 41 4.23 7.96 -5.25
N THR A 42 5.56 8.03 -5.31
CA THR A 42 6.42 7.25 -4.42
C THR A 42 6.12 7.55 -2.96
N GLU A 43 5.99 8.83 -2.60
CA GLU A 43 5.63 9.24 -1.25
C GLU A 43 4.23 8.76 -0.87
N ALA A 44 3.28 8.81 -1.80
CA ALA A 44 1.91 8.34 -1.57
C ALA A 44 1.87 6.85 -1.27
N VAL A 45 2.66 6.05 -1.99
CA VAL A 45 2.75 4.60 -1.74
C VAL A 45 3.37 4.34 -0.37
N ASN A 46 4.43 5.05 -0.01
CA ASN A 46 5.03 4.93 1.32
C ASN A 46 4.04 5.30 2.42
N ALA A 47 3.27 6.36 2.22
CA ALA A 47 2.22 6.78 3.16
C ALA A 47 1.11 5.73 3.26
N TYR A 48 0.73 5.11 2.15
CA TYR A 48 -0.24 4.02 2.16
C TYR A 48 0.26 2.84 3.01
N VAL A 49 1.51 2.44 2.84
CA VAL A 49 2.08 1.32 3.61
C VAL A 49 2.03 1.62 5.11
N LEU A 50 2.38 2.85 5.52
CA LEU A 50 2.32 3.26 6.91
C LEU A 50 0.88 3.27 7.43
N TRP A 51 -0.06 3.78 6.64
CA TRP A 51 -1.47 3.82 6.99
C TRP A 51 -2.03 2.41 7.15
N GLN A 52 -1.72 1.51 6.21
CA GLN A 52 -2.27 0.15 6.21
C GLN A 52 -1.81 -0.65 7.41
N ARG A 53 -0.59 -0.46 7.86
CA ARG A 53 -0.03 -1.21 8.99
C ARG A 53 -0.25 -0.55 10.35
N SER A 54 -0.85 0.63 10.40
CA SER A 54 -0.86 1.46 11.61
C SER A 54 -1.80 0.94 12.71
N ASP A 55 -2.83 0.17 12.36
CA ASP A 55 -3.84 -0.28 13.30
C ASP A 55 -4.04 -1.79 13.21
N ILE A 56 -4.36 -2.40 14.35
CA ILE A 56 -4.79 -3.80 14.42
C ILE A 56 -6.22 -3.87 13.88
N GLY A 57 -6.52 -4.91 13.11
CA GLY A 57 -7.86 -5.16 12.61
C GLY A 57 -8.29 -4.33 11.42
N LYS A 58 -7.37 -3.57 10.83
CA LYS A 58 -7.66 -2.78 9.63
C LYS A 58 -7.53 -3.67 8.40
N ASP A 59 -8.60 -3.75 7.62
CA ASP A 59 -8.62 -4.52 6.38
C ASP A 59 -7.60 -3.98 5.38
N ILE A 60 -7.02 -4.88 4.60
CA ILE A 60 -6.09 -4.52 3.53
C ILE A 60 -6.92 -4.01 2.36
N ASN A 61 -6.77 -2.72 2.04
CA ASN A 61 -7.65 -2.02 1.13
C ASN A 61 -6.89 -1.41 -0.06
N PRO A 62 -6.94 -2.08 -1.24
CA PRO A 62 -6.29 -1.55 -2.43
C PRO A 62 -6.94 -0.26 -2.97
N SER A 63 -8.21 -0.02 -2.65
CA SER A 63 -8.88 1.22 -3.09
C SER A 63 -8.24 2.45 -2.46
N GLU A 64 -7.76 2.34 -1.23
CA GLU A 64 -7.03 3.44 -0.58
C GLU A 64 -5.69 3.68 -1.27
N LEU A 65 -5.00 2.64 -1.69
CA LEU A 65 -3.76 2.76 -2.46
C LEU A 65 -4.01 3.49 -3.77
N GLU A 66 -5.03 3.08 -4.52
CA GLU A 66 -5.39 3.73 -5.77
C GLU A 66 -5.73 5.20 -5.56
N HIS A 67 -6.54 5.49 -4.54
CA HIS A 67 -6.92 6.86 -4.21
C HIS A 67 -5.68 7.74 -3.98
N ARG A 68 -4.73 7.26 -3.19
CA ARG A 68 -3.52 8.03 -2.87
C ARG A 68 -2.63 8.24 -4.10
N ILE A 69 -2.50 7.23 -4.95
CA ILE A 69 -1.72 7.34 -6.18
C ILE A 69 -2.35 8.37 -7.13
N ARG A 70 -3.66 8.32 -7.30
CA ARG A 70 -4.37 9.26 -8.17
C ARG A 70 -4.36 10.67 -7.60
N ALA A 71 -4.49 10.81 -6.29
CA ALA A 71 -4.40 12.12 -5.63
C ALA A 71 -3.01 12.75 -5.80
N ALA A 72 -1.97 11.95 -5.96
CA ALA A 72 -0.61 12.44 -6.22
C ALA A 72 -0.42 12.92 -7.67
N GLY A 73 -1.38 12.70 -8.56
CA GLY A 73 -1.37 13.22 -9.92
C GLY A 73 -1.37 12.17 -11.01
N ALA A 74 -1.37 10.88 -10.68
CA ALA A 74 -1.42 9.82 -11.68
C ALA A 74 -2.79 9.78 -12.37
N LYS A 75 -2.78 9.40 -13.64
CA LYS A 75 -3.99 9.18 -14.41
C LYS A 75 -4.74 7.94 -13.94
N ARG A 76 -4.01 6.85 -13.76
CA ARG A 76 -4.55 5.57 -13.33
C ARG A 76 -3.47 4.70 -12.72
N ALA A 77 -3.91 3.70 -11.99
CA ALA A 77 -3.02 2.70 -11.40
C ALA A 77 -3.57 1.31 -11.71
N VAL A 78 -2.67 0.40 -12.05
CA VAL A 78 -2.98 -1.03 -12.21
C VAL A 78 -2.40 -1.74 -10.98
N ILE A 79 -3.26 -2.13 -10.06
CA ILE A 79 -2.86 -2.74 -8.80
C ILE A 79 -2.99 -4.24 -8.93
N ARG A 80 -1.86 -4.94 -9.00
CA ARG A 80 -1.83 -6.40 -9.03
C ARG A 80 -1.92 -6.97 -7.62
N SER A 81 -1.37 -6.27 -6.65
CA SER A 81 -1.53 -6.56 -5.22
C SER A 81 -1.37 -5.27 -4.42
N PRO A 82 -2.00 -5.15 -3.26
CA PRO A 82 -2.78 -6.19 -2.59
C PRO A 82 -4.18 -6.33 -3.18
N ALA A 83 -4.81 -7.48 -2.97
CA ALA A 83 -6.25 -7.63 -3.12
C ALA A 83 -6.92 -7.24 -1.80
N PHE A 84 -8.18 -6.87 -1.85
CA PHE A 84 -8.93 -6.60 -0.62
C PHE A 84 -8.91 -7.84 0.26
N THR A 85 -8.46 -7.69 1.50
CA THR A 85 -8.32 -8.80 2.44
C THR A 85 -8.84 -8.37 3.79
N VAL A 86 -9.77 -9.14 4.32
CA VAL A 86 -10.27 -8.92 5.68
C VAL A 86 -9.18 -9.33 6.66
N VAL A 87 -8.88 -8.43 7.58
CA VAL A 87 -7.90 -8.66 8.65
C VAL A 87 -8.68 -8.83 9.94
N SER A 88 -8.40 -9.91 10.66
CA SER A 88 -9.08 -10.20 11.93
C SER A 88 -8.80 -9.09 12.94
N THR A 89 -9.72 -8.92 13.90
CA THR A 89 -9.60 -7.88 14.93
C THR A 89 -8.36 -8.02 15.81
N THR A 90 -7.70 -9.18 15.77
CA THR A 90 -6.50 -9.46 16.55
C THR A 90 -5.23 -9.50 15.69
N GLU A 91 -5.36 -9.31 14.38
CA GLU A 91 -4.24 -9.32 13.45
C GLU A 91 -3.80 -7.90 13.08
N ALA A 92 -2.52 -7.76 12.75
CA ALA A 92 -1.97 -6.53 12.18
C ALA A 92 -1.54 -6.80 10.74
N ALA A 93 -1.81 -5.88 9.85
CA ALA A 93 -1.28 -5.92 8.49
C ALA A 93 0.19 -5.53 8.51
N GLN A 94 1.04 -6.26 7.78
CA GLN A 94 2.46 -5.98 7.70
C GLN A 94 2.93 -6.04 6.26
N PRO A 95 3.68 -5.01 5.79
CA PRO A 95 4.15 -5.01 4.42
C PRO A 95 5.24 -6.05 4.19
N GLY A 96 5.14 -6.73 3.05
CA GLY A 96 6.21 -7.53 2.48
C GLY A 96 6.97 -6.71 1.46
N THR A 97 7.00 -7.18 0.20
CA THR A 97 7.65 -6.46 -0.89
C THR A 97 6.80 -5.30 -1.41
N VAL A 98 7.44 -4.23 -1.82
CA VAL A 98 6.79 -3.09 -2.45
C VAL A 98 7.44 -2.88 -3.82
N ASN A 99 6.67 -3.09 -4.88
CA ASN A 99 7.10 -2.91 -6.26
C ASN A 99 6.23 -1.84 -6.92
N LEU A 100 6.81 -0.68 -7.14
CA LEU A 100 6.15 0.46 -7.77
C LEU A 100 6.81 0.75 -9.10
N VAL A 101 6.03 0.68 -10.19
CA VAL A 101 6.53 0.85 -11.54
C VAL A 101 5.83 2.03 -12.23
N TYR A 102 6.61 2.94 -12.78
CA TYR A 102 6.09 3.98 -13.65
C TYR A 102 5.93 3.42 -15.07
N GLY A 103 4.70 3.36 -15.55
CA GLY A 103 4.38 2.79 -16.86
C GLY A 103 4.57 3.74 -18.03
N GLY A 104 4.71 5.03 -17.77
CA GLY A 104 4.91 6.03 -18.82
C GLY A 104 3.72 6.97 -18.97
N LEU A 105 3.81 7.80 -20.00
CA LEU A 105 2.76 8.75 -20.35
C LEU A 105 1.69 8.07 -21.18
N GLU A 106 0.44 8.46 -20.96
CA GLU A 106 -0.70 8.00 -21.75
C GLU A 106 -1.52 9.19 -22.22
N ASP A 107 -2.11 9.07 -23.39
CA ASP A 107 -3.11 10.02 -23.85
C ASP A 107 -4.42 9.80 -23.09
N ASP A 108 -5.13 10.87 -22.89
CA ASP A 108 -6.39 10.82 -22.15
C ASP A 108 -7.51 10.17 -22.95
#